data_93bfd4e2de2627402a874767f2db51ca
#
_entry.id   93bfd4e2de2627402a874767f2db51ca
#
_cell.length_a   1.000
_cell.length_b   1.000
_cell.length_c   1.000
_cell.angle_alpha   90.00
_cell.angle_beta   90.00
_cell.angle_gamma   90.00
#
_symmetry.space_group_name_H-M   'P 1'
#
loop_
_entity.id
_entity.type
_entity.pdbx_description
1 polymer ?
#
loop_
_entity_poly.entity_id
_entity_poly.type
_entity_poly.pdbx_seq_one_letter_code
_entity_poly.pdbx_strand_id
1 'polypeptide(L)'
;MWELFKEVPKSRKPHAQGFREHAGKYYWIDENRLIKGNCDFTYETPATPSENTGEFDALREKGDVIAAFCGHDHNNSFVGEYNGLIMGYTQGCGFNVYGPKLERGVRIIDLDENNLNTFSTYTTMYKDIKSVKDIHNKVKYLIYSY
;
A
#
# COMPACT_ATOMS: atom_id res chain seq x y z
N MET A 1 1.08 -5.45 -9.18
CA MET A 1 1.74 -5.47 -7.82
C MET A 1 2.86 -6.48 -7.67
N TRP A 2 2.83 -7.62 -8.39
CA TRP A 2 3.95 -8.59 -8.38
C TRP A 2 5.29 -7.93 -8.73
N GLU A 3 5.27 -6.95 -9.58
CA GLU A 3 6.42 -6.20 -10.08
C GLU A 3 7.18 -5.44 -8.97
N LEU A 4 6.56 -5.21 -7.81
CA LEU A 4 7.23 -4.63 -6.65
C LEU A 4 7.95 -5.67 -5.76
N PHE A 5 7.82 -6.96 -6.08
CA PHE A 5 8.43 -8.03 -5.30
C PHE A 5 9.71 -8.55 -5.96
N LYS A 6 10.57 -9.13 -5.14
CA LYS A 6 11.70 -9.97 -5.57
C LYS A 6 11.63 -11.34 -4.93
N GLU A 7 12.06 -12.35 -5.64
CA GLU A 7 12.21 -13.70 -5.09
C GLU A 7 13.34 -13.72 -4.05
N VAL A 8 13.10 -14.41 -2.94
CA VAL A 8 14.04 -14.51 -1.83
C VAL A 8 14.21 -15.97 -1.42
N PRO A 9 15.38 -16.38 -0.87
CA PRO A 9 15.58 -17.74 -0.36
C PRO A 9 14.62 -18.07 0.78
N LYS A 10 14.23 -19.32 0.89
CA LYS A 10 13.40 -19.86 1.98
C LYS A 10 13.95 -19.56 3.39
N SER A 11 15.26 -19.47 3.51
CA SER A 11 15.95 -19.13 4.76
C SER A 11 15.68 -17.70 5.25
N ARG A 12 15.19 -16.83 4.37
CA ARG A 12 14.70 -15.49 4.70
C ARG A 12 13.21 -15.44 4.97
N LYS A 13 12.56 -16.58 5.29
CA LYS A 13 11.17 -16.59 5.74
C LYS A 13 11.07 -15.73 7.02
N PRO A 14 10.66 -14.48 6.93
CA PRO A 14 10.65 -13.64 8.09
C PRO A 14 9.26 -13.62 8.70
N HIS A 15 9.24 -13.30 9.94
CA HIS A 15 8.05 -12.93 10.69
C HIS A 15 7.59 -11.52 10.34
N ALA A 16 7.57 -11.10 9.07
CA ALA A 16 7.27 -9.72 8.84
C ALA A 16 6.78 -9.39 7.45
N GLN A 17 6.26 -8.33 7.44
CA GLN A 17 5.92 -7.23 6.56
C GLN A 17 6.44 -7.44 5.12
N GLY A 18 5.53 -7.47 4.16
CA GLY A 18 5.88 -7.56 2.75
C GLY A 18 6.32 -8.92 2.24
N PHE A 19 6.16 -9.98 3.03
CA PHE A 19 6.48 -11.36 2.64
C PHE A 19 5.28 -12.07 2.03
N ARG A 20 5.50 -12.83 0.98
CA ARG A 20 4.50 -13.70 0.37
C ARG A 20 5.10 -15.02 -0.09
N GLU A 21 4.42 -16.11 0.22
CA GLU A 21 4.67 -17.42 -0.42
C GLU A 21 3.71 -17.59 -1.60
N HIS A 22 4.25 -18.02 -2.74
CA HIS A 22 3.46 -18.32 -3.92
C HIS A 22 4.13 -19.43 -4.73
N ALA A 23 3.36 -20.47 -5.10
CA ALA A 23 3.81 -21.60 -5.89
C ALA A 23 5.14 -22.23 -5.39
N GLY A 24 5.31 -22.35 -4.06
CA GLY A 24 6.50 -22.90 -3.42
C GLY A 24 7.72 -21.99 -3.41
N LYS A 25 7.58 -20.77 -3.90
CA LYS A 25 8.60 -19.73 -3.87
C LYS A 25 8.25 -18.66 -2.86
N TYR A 26 9.27 -17.93 -2.42
CA TYR A 26 9.13 -16.87 -1.40
C TYR A 26 9.49 -15.54 -2.03
N TYR A 27 8.69 -14.54 -1.73
CA TYR A 27 8.80 -13.20 -2.27
C TYR A 27 8.78 -12.17 -1.15
N TRP A 28 9.49 -11.09 -1.36
CA TRP A 28 9.54 -9.95 -0.48
C TRP A 28 9.36 -8.68 -1.30
N ILE A 29 8.77 -7.63 -0.72
CA ILE A 29 8.79 -6.31 -1.35
C ILE A 29 10.24 -5.89 -1.56
N ASP A 30 10.56 -5.50 -2.77
CA ASP A 30 11.88 -4.96 -3.09
C ASP A 30 11.96 -3.50 -2.66
N GLU A 31 12.64 -3.25 -1.55
CA GLU A 31 12.79 -1.92 -0.98
C GLU A 31 13.42 -0.91 -1.95
N ASN A 32 14.19 -1.38 -2.94
CA ASN A 32 14.77 -0.52 -3.98
C ASN A 32 13.72 0.01 -4.95
N ARG A 33 12.54 -0.59 -4.99
CA ARG A 33 11.41 -0.16 -5.82
C ARG A 33 10.44 0.74 -5.06
N LEU A 34 10.57 0.85 -3.74
CA LEU A 34 9.71 1.69 -2.93
C LEU A 34 10.10 3.17 -3.05
N ILE A 35 9.09 4.02 -3.17
CA ILE A 35 9.28 5.47 -3.16
C ILE A 35 9.42 5.93 -1.71
N LYS A 36 10.59 6.44 -1.35
CA LYS A 36 10.87 6.95 -0.01
C LYS A 36 9.90 8.06 0.38
N GLY A 37 9.40 8.00 1.61
CA GLY A 37 8.42 8.96 2.13
C GLY A 37 6.97 8.61 1.80
N ASN A 38 6.74 7.59 0.97
CA ASN A 38 5.41 7.09 0.63
C ASN A 38 5.19 5.63 1.03
N CYS A 39 6.10 5.05 1.82
CA CYS A 39 5.94 3.74 2.43
C CYS A 39 5.74 3.94 3.93
N ASP A 40 4.50 3.85 4.37
CA ASP A 40 4.14 4.04 5.78
C ASP A 40 4.32 2.73 6.55
N PHE A 41 3.75 1.64 6.05
CA PHE A 41 3.82 0.31 6.67
C PHE A 41 3.34 -0.82 5.75
N THR A 42 3.77 -2.04 6.09
CA THR A 42 3.31 -3.30 5.50
C THR A 42 3.10 -4.32 6.61
N TYR A 43 1.96 -4.24 7.29
CA TYR A 43 1.70 -5.07 8.49
C TYR A 43 1.05 -6.42 8.18
N GLU A 44 0.62 -6.63 6.95
CA GLU A 44 0.10 -7.91 6.50
C GLU A 44 0.74 -8.33 5.17
N THR A 45 0.63 -9.62 4.85
CA THR A 45 1.09 -10.15 3.57
C THR A 45 0.30 -9.51 2.43
N PRO A 46 0.94 -8.81 1.49
CA PRO A 46 0.24 -8.18 0.38
C PRO A 46 -0.50 -9.21 -0.48
N ALA A 47 -1.79 -8.97 -0.67
CA ALA A 47 -2.68 -9.85 -1.42
C ALA A 47 -2.55 -9.62 -2.93
N THR A 48 -1.42 -10.01 -3.49
CA THR A 48 -1.26 -10.07 -4.95
C THR A 48 -2.12 -11.20 -5.53
N PRO A 49 -2.63 -11.10 -6.77
CA PRO A 49 -3.36 -12.18 -7.41
C PRO A 49 -2.50 -13.45 -7.55
N SER A 50 -3.16 -14.62 -7.62
CA SER A 50 -2.47 -15.91 -7.73
C SER A 50 -1.74 -16.07 -9.05
N GLU A 51 -2.25 -15.47 -10.11
CA GLU A 51 -1.65 -15.51 -11.44
C GLU A 51 -1.39 -14.07 -11.92
N ASN A 52 -0.25 -13.86 -12.56
CA ASN A 52 0.01 -12.63 -13.31
C ASN A 52 -0.63 -12.78 -14.69
N THR A 53 -1.76 -12.11 -14.90
CA THR A 53 -2.52 -12.15 -16.15
C THR A 53 -2.14 -11.04 -17.13
N GLY A 54 -1.05 -10.32 -16.87
CA GLY A 54 -0.54 -9.28 -17.78
C GLY A 54 -1.15 -7.90 -17.55
N GLU A 55 -1.83 -7.65 -16.44
CA GLU A 55 -2.40 -6.33 -16.12
C GLU A 55 -1.35 -5.21 -16.16
N PHE A 56 -0.17 -5.47 -15.60
CA PHE A 56 0.94 -4.52 -15.61
C PHE A 56 1.37 -4.15 -17.02
N ASP A 57 1.52 -5.14 -17.88
CA ASP A 57 1.92 -4.92 -19.29
C ASP A 57 0.83 -4.16 -20.05
N ALA A 58 -0.44 -4.49 -19.81
CA ALA A 58 -1.57 -3.80 -20.41
C ALA A 58 -1.64 -2.31 -19.98
N LEU A 59 -1.38 -2.00 -18.71
CA LEU A 59 -1.35 -0.62 -18.21
C LEU A 59 -0.21 0.19 -18.87
N ARG A 60 0.88 -0.47 -19.23
CA ARG A 60 2.04 0.18 -19.86
C ARG A 60 1.99 0.25 -21.39
N GLU A 61 1.17 -0.55 -22.03
CA GLU A 61 1.17 -0.74 -23.49
C GLU A 61 1.12 0.57 -24.28
N LYS A 62 0.27 1.52 -23.84
CA LYS A 62 0.11 2.82 -24.50
C LYS A 62 0.99 3.93 -23.92
N GLY A 63 1.54 3.73 -22.71
CA GLY A 63 2.37 4.73 -22.04
C GLY A 63 1.62 5.95 -21.50
N ASP A 64 0.29 5.90 -21.43
CA ASP A 64 -0.58 6.95 -20.92
C ASP A 64 -1.04 6.76 -19.47
N VAL A 65 -0.74 5.59 -18.88
CA VAL A 65 -1.00 5.30 -17.47
C VAL A 65 0.26 5.57 -16.66
N ILE A 66 0.21 6.54 -15.75
CA ILE A 66 1.35 6.92 -14.90
C ILE A 66 1.32 6.24 -13.53
N ALA A 67 0.15 5.82 -13.07
CA ALA A 67 0.02 5.15 -11.76
C ALA A 67 -1.22 4.25 -11.67
N ALA A 68 -1.14 3.25 -10.77
CA ALA A 68 -2.25 2.41 -10.36
C ALA A 68 -2.26 2.26 -8.83
N PHE A 69 -3.39 2.55 -8.19
CA PHE A 69 -3.57 2.41 -6.75
C PHE A 69 -4.65 1.39 -6.44
N CYS A 70 -4.44 0.60 -5.40
CA CYS A 70 -5.40 -0.39 -4.93
C CYS A 70 -5.57 -0.36 -3.41
N GLY A 71 -6.69 -0.91 -2.96
CA GLY A 71 -6.97 -1.25 -1.58
C GLY A 71 -6.88 -2.76 -1.35
N HIS A 72 -7.79 -3.33 -0.61
CA HIS A 72 -7.93 -4.71 -0.16
C HIS A 72 -7.17 -5.00 1.13
N ASP A 73 -5.87 -4.80 1.16
CA ASP A 73 -5.04 -5.02 2.36
C ASP A 73 -5.19 -3.82 3.30
N HIS A 74 -5.97 -3.98 4.35
CA HIS A 74 -6.26 -2.86 5.25
C HIS A 74 -5.04 -2.40 6.05
N ASN A 75 -4.08 -3.29 6.26
CA ASN A 75 -2.86 -3.05 7.05
C ASN A 75 -1.63 -2.77 6.20
N ASN A 76 -1.80 -2.36 4.95
CA ASN A 76 -0.70 -2.00 4.07
C ASN A 76 -0.86 -0.60 3.50
N SER A 77 0.22 0.17 3.52
CA SER A 77 0.32 1.49 2.91
C SER A 77 1.73 1.69 2.37
N PHE A 78 1.90 1.58 1.08
CA PHE A 78 3.18 1.81 0.41
C PHE A 78 2.98 2.18 -1.06
N VAL A 79 3.99 2.82 -1.64
CA VAL A 79 4.05 3.16 -3.05
C VAL A 79 5.41 2.75 -3.58
N GLY A 80 5.43 2.15 -4.72
CA GLY A 80 6.65 1.77 -5.43
C GLY A 80 6.56 2.10 -6.91
N GLU A 81 7.71 2.03 -7.57
CA GLU A 81 7.83 2.23 -9.00
C GLU A 81 8.51 1.02 -9.64
N TYR A 82 8.03 0.64 -10.80
CA TYR A 82 8.68 -0.34 -11.64
C TYR A 82 8.46 0.01 -13.11
N ASN A 83 9.58 0.16 -13.83
CA ASN A 83 9.59 0.47 -15.26
C ASN A 83 8.68 1.66 -15.65
N GLY A 84 8.68 2.72 -14.86
CA GLY A 84 7.94 3.96 -15.14
C GLY A 84 6.48 3.95 -14.73
N LEU A 85 5.95 2.84 -14.17
CA LEU A 85 4.60 2.79 -13.61
C LEU A 85 4.67 2.84 -12.08
N ILE A 86 3.99 3.80 -11.48
CA ILE A 86 3.84 3.91 -10.04
C ILE A 86 2.69 3.00 -9.58
N MET A 87 2.95 2.20 -8.55
CA MET A 87 1.95 1.29 -7.98
C MET A 87 1.85 1.49 -6.48
N GLY A 88 0.64 1.59 -5.95
CA GLY A 88 0.44 1.84 -4.53
C GLY A 88 -0.68 1.02 -3.90
N TYR A 89 -0.45 0.61 -2.64
CA TYR A 89 -1.46 0.17 -1.70
C TYR A 89 -1.90 1.30 -0.80
N THR A 90 -3.21 1.37 -0.53
CA THR A 90 -3.79 2.31 0.43
C THR A 90 -4.45 1.55 1.57
N GLN A 91 -4.10 1.92 2.79
CA GLN A 91 -4.63 1.33 4.01
C GLN A 91 -6.14 1.54 4.20
N GLY A 92 -6.74 0.73 5.06
CA GLY A 92 -8.14 0.90 5.44
C GLY A 92 -8.39 2.18 6.23
N CYS A 93 -9.47 2.91 5.89
CA CYS A 93 -9.89 4.09 6.62
C CYS A 93 -11.05 3.83 7.59
N GLY A 94 -11.89 2.84 7.32
CA GLY A 94 -13.10 2.55 8.11
C GLY A 94 -12.81 1.86 9.44
N PHE A 95 -13.62 2.17 10.48
CA PHE A 95 -13.46 1.61 11.82
C PHE A 95 -14.32 0.35 12.07
N ASN A 96 -15.15 -0.05 11.12
CA ASN A 96 -16.04 -1.19 11.28
C ASN A 96 -15.44 -2.52 10.79
N VAL A 97 -14.21 -2.50 10.34
CA VAL A 97 -13.46 -3.66 9.83
C VAL A 97 -12.06 -3.67 10.43
N TYR A 98 -11.34 -4.77 10.32
CA TYR A 98 -9.94 -4.83 10.75
C TYR A 98 -9.08 -3.77 10.04
N GLY A 99 -7.94 -3.41 10.61
CA GLY A 99 -7.05 -2.42 9.99
C GLY A 99 -5.99 -1.87 10.95
N PRO A 100 -5.20 -0.88 10.53
CA PRO A 100 -3.98 -0.46 11.19
C PRO A 100 -4.22 0.48 12.39
N LYS A 101 -5.26 0.23 13.16
CA LYS A 101 -5.57 1.00 14.39
C LYS A 101 -5.63 2.52 14.13
N LEU A 102 -4.83 3.30 14.82
CA LEU A 102 -4.77 4.77 14.66
C LEU A 102 -4.09 5.22 13.35
N GLU A 103 -3.44 4.33 12.66
CA GLU A 103 -2.82 4.57 11.36
C GLU A 103 -3.80 4.38 10.18
N ARG A 104 -5.08 4.14 10.49
CA ARG A 104 -6.16 4.25 9.49
C ARG A 104 -6.13 5.62 8.85
N GLY A 105 -6.44 5.67 7.58
CA GLY A 105 -6.35 6.95 6.89
C GLY A 105 -6.74 6.85 5.42
N VAL A 106 -6.45 7.91 4.73
CA VAL A 106 -6.70 8.05 3.29
C VAL A 106 -5.41 8.44 2.59
N ARG A 107 -5.26 8.01 1.35
CA ARG A 107 -4.20 8.51 0.48
C ARG A 107 -4.77 9.67 -0.34
N ILE A 108 -4.03 10.76 -0.35
CA ILE A 108 -4.29 11.91 -1.19
C ILE A 108 -3.47 11.76 -2.46
N ILE A 109 -4.06 12.10 -3.58
CA ILE A 109 -3.41 12.16 -4.89
C ILE A 109 -3.70 13.55 -5.44
N ASP A 110 -2.68 14.37 -5.55
CA ASP A 110 -2.79 15.73 -6.09
C ASP A 110 -2.35 15.72 -7.56
N LEU A 111 -3.27 16.08 -8.43
CA LEU A 111 -3.04 16.19 -9.87
C LEU A 111 -2.90 17.66 -10.26
N ASP A 112 -1.92 17.96 -11.10
CA ASP A 112 -1.75 19.28 -11.72
C ASP A 112 -2.21 19.21 -13.17
N GLU A 113 -3.28 19.93 -13.51
CA GLU A 113 -3.82 19.97 -14.88
C GLU A 113 -2.85 20.59 -15.89
N ASN A 114 -1.84 21.33 -15.42
CA ASN A 114 -0.80 21.89 -16.27
C ASN A 114 0.39 20.94 -16.48
N ASN A 115 0.43 19.83 -15.73
CA ASN A 115 1.49 18.82 -15.81
C ASN A 115 0.94 17.41 -15.62
N LEU A 116 0.31 16.88 -16.66
CA LEU A 116 -0.41 15.60 -16.62
C LEU A 116 0.50 14.36 -16.51
N ASN A 117 1.81 14.53 -16.61
CA ASN A 117 2.78 13.42 -16.56
C ASN A 117 3.29 13.16 -15.14
N THR A 118 2.81 13.88 -14.14
CA THR A 118 3.24 13.74 -12.76
C THR A 118 2.10 14.01 -11.79
N PHE A 119 2.28 13.56 -10.56
CA PHE A 119 1.38 13.84 -9.44
C PHE A 119 2.17 13.76 -8.13
N SER A 120 1.62 14.31 -7.06
CA SER A 120 2.09 14.05 -5.72
C SER A 120 1.13 13.13 -4.97
N THR A 121 1.65 12.35 -4.03
CA THR A 121 0.80 11.50 -3.18
C THR A 121 1.39 11.39 -1.78
N TYR A 122 0.49 11.37 -0.80
CA TYR A 122 0.81 11.20 0.62
C TYR A 122 -0.39 10.63 1.37
N THR A 123 -0.17 10.16 2.58
CA THR A 123 -1.24 9.65 3.45
C THR A 123 -1.58 10.66 4.54
N THR A 124 -2.86 10.74 4.88
CA THR A 124 -3.33 11.43 6.08
C THR A 124 -3.94 10.40 7.01
N MET A 125 -3.31 10.21 8.17
CA MET A 125 -3.71 9.21 9.15
C MET A 125 -4.60 9.80 10.23
N TYR A 126 -5.48 8.98 10.79
CA TYR A 126 -6.36 9.39 11.88
C TYR A 126 -5.57 9.92 13.08
N LYS A 127 -4.45 9.30 13.42
CA LYS A 127 -3.57 9.75 14.52
C LYS A 127 -3.06 11.18 14.37
N ASP A 128 -2.96 11.68 13.13
CA ASP A 128 -2.38 12.99 12.80
C ASP A 128 -3.43 14.10 12.74
N ILE A 129 -4.73 13.74 12.81
CA ILE A 129 -5.83 14.71 12.80
C ILE A 129 -5.93 15.36 14.18
N LYS A 130 -5.40 16.58 14.31
CA LYS A 130 -5.33 17.34 15.57
C LYS A 130 -6.69 17.69 16.19
N SER A 131 -7.76 17.68 15.42
CA SER A 131 -9.11 18.01 15.88
C SER A 131 -9.81 16.89 16.66
N VAL A 132 -9.27 15.69 16.69
CA VAL A 132 -9.82 14.58 17.49
C VAL A 132 -9.45 14.78 18.96
N LYS A 133 -10.11 15.76 19.60
CA LYS A 133 -9.96 16.01 21.05
C LYS A 133 -10.85 15.13 21.90
N ASP A 134 -11.75 14.39 21.31
CA ASP A 134 -12.76 13.63 22.03
C ASP A 134 -12.21 12.29 22.54
N ILE A 135 -12.01 12.24 23.86
CA ILE A 135 -11.60 11.02 24.56
C ILE A 135 -12.60 9.88 24.35
N HIS A 136 -13.90 10.19 24.24
CA HIS A 136 -14.95 9.20 24.01
C HIS A 136 -14.75 8.47 22.69
N ASN A 137 -14.43 9.18 21.63
CA ASN A 137 -14.12 8.57 20.32
C ASN A 137 -12.84 7.74 20.35
N LYS A 138 -11.82 8.15 21.12
CA LYS A 138 -10.61 7.37 21.31
C LYS A 138 -10.87 6.07 22.07
N VAL A 139 -11.69 6.10 23.11
CA VAL A 139 -12.07 4.91 23.87
C VAL A 139 -12.94 3.97 23.05
N LYS A 140 -13.92 4.51 22.34
CA LYS A 140 -14.76 3.74 21.39
C LYS A 140 -13.91 3.07 20.32
N TYR A 141 -12.93 3.77 19.78
CA TYR A 141 -11.97 3.23 18.83
C TYR A 141 -11.20 2.03 19.41
N LEU A 142 -10.68 2.15 20.63
CA LEU A 142 -9.94 1.07 21.28
C LEU A 142 -10.80 -0.19 21.53
N ILE A 143 -12.10 -0.03 21.74
CA ILE A 143 -13.05 -1.13 21.98
C ILE A 143 -13.40 -1.85 20.67
N TYR A 144 -13.49 -1.13 19.54
CA TYR A 144 -13.95 -1.70 18.25
C TYR A 144 -12.81 -2.02 17.26
N SER A 145 -11.55 -1.85 17.65
CA SER A 145 -10.38 -2.11 16.78
C SER A 145 -9.73 -3.49 16.99
N TYR A 146 -10.46 -4.41 17.63
CA TYR A 146 -10.05 -5.83 17.79
C TYR A 146 -10.77 -6.72 16.80
#